data_b971404457326cb0cb029d0d580dfff2
#
_entry.id   b971404457326cb0cb029d0d580dfff2
#
_cell.length_a   1.000
_cell.length_b   1.000
_cell.length_c   1.000
_cell.angle_alpha   90.00
_cell.angle_beta   90.00
_cell.angle_gamma   90.00
#
_symmetry.space_group_name_H-M   'P 1'
#
loop_
_entity.id
_entity.type
_entity.pdbx_description
1 polymer ?
#
loop_
_entity_poly.entity_id
_entity_poly.type
_entity_poly.pdbx_seq_one_letter_code
_entity_poly.pdbx_strand_id
1 'polypeptide(L)'
;MSDDINVNDFGRAKKMAMICWSSDLDRVWPVLILASTAAASGLEVDVFFTFWGLRVLQKNEIRVTGKNWMQKAESLVDPGGTDHLKLGKIHFGGAGTKMIKMLANEHKVASPKELLEMAQDLGVRMHPCQMTMDLYGLSKDDFIDGVSIPIGAASFIDMAADADITLFI
;
A
#
# COMPACT_ATOMS: atom_id res chain seq x y z
N MET A 1 -30.24 -0.81 -30.38
CA MET A 1 -29.83 -0.75 -28.98
C MET A 1 -29.05 0.53 -28.88
N SER A 2 -29.69 1.61 -28.45
CA SER A 2 -29.07 2.90 -28.24
C SER A 2 -28.35 2.83 -26.91
N ASP A 3 -27.01 2.88 -26.95
CA ASP A 3 -26.21 3.09 -25.77
C ASP A 3 -26.49 4.52 -25.28
N ASP A 4 -27.36 4.66 -24.29
CA ASP A 4 -27.59 5.92 -23.62
C ASP A 4 -26.29 6.32 -22.90
N ILE A 5 -25.47 7.12 -23.58
CA ILE A 5 -24.29 7.76 -23.00
C ILE A 5 -24.82 8.70 -21.90
N ASN A 6 -24.59 8.33 -20.66
CA ASN A 6 -24.98 9.14 -19.50
C ASN A 6 -24.17 10.44 -19.53
N VAL A 7 -24.79 11.54 -19.93
CA VAL A 7 -24.16 12.87 -20.08
C VAL A 7 -23.60 13.41 -18.76
N ASN A 8 -23.93 12.81 -17.62
CA ASN A 8 -23.43 13.21 -16.30
C ASN A 8 -22.01 12.69 -16.01
N ASP A 9 -21.42 11.88 -16.89
CA ASP A 9 -20.08 11.32 -16.74
C ASP A 9 -18.98 12.23 -17.33
N PHE A 10 -19.36 13.29 -18.02
CA PHE A 10 -18.43 14.30 -18.55
C PHE A 10 -18.11 15.37 -17.49
N GLY A 11 -17.15 15.07 -16.59
CA GLY A 11 -16.64 16.03 -15.61
C GLY A 11 -16.29 15.49 -14.24
N ARG A 12 -16.60 14.23 -13.94
CA ARG A 12 -16.15 13.57 -12.71
C ARG A 12 -14.70 13.09 -12.89
N ALA A 13 -13.83 13.41 -11.92
CA ALA A 13 -12.52 12.78 -11.86
C ALA A 13 -12.69 11.26 -11.77
N LYS A 14 -11.97 10.50 -12.61
CA LYS A 14 -11.99 9.04 -12.54
C LYS A 14 -11.36 8.58 -11.23
N LYS A 15 -11.90 7.49 -10.69
CA LYS A 15 -11.48 6.94 -9.40
C LYS A 15 -10.84 5.56 -9.55
N MET A 16 -9.79 5.33 -8.78
CA MET A 16 -9.13 4.03 -8.69
C MET A 16 -9.07 3.58 -7.24
N ALA A 17 -9.56 2.38 -6.96
CA ALA A 17 -9.46 1.74 -5.66
C ALA A 17 -8.58 0.50 -5.75
N MET A 18 -7.61 0.38 -4.85
CA MET A 18 -6.66 -0.73 -4.85
C MET A 18 -6.60 -1.38 -3.47
N ILE A 19 -6.35 -2.70 -3.45
CA ILE A 19 -6.02 -3.43 -2.24
C ILE A 19 -4.56 -3.87 -2.31
N CYS A 20 -3.78 -3.46 -1.30
CA CYS A 20 -2.44 -3.96 -1.04
C CYS A 20 -2.50 -4.92 0.16
N TRP A 21 -2.40 -6.23 -0.08
CA TRP A 21 -2.52 -7.23 0.97
C TRP A 21 -1.18 -7.87 1.38
N SER A 22 -0.15 -7.71 0.58
CA SER A 22 1.17 -8.31 0.78
C SER A 22 2.22 -7.26 1.10
N SER A 23 3.26 -7.63 1.86
CA SER A 23 4.49 -6.88 2.05
C SER A 23 5.63 -7.39 1.16
N ASP A 24 5.37 -8.32 0.25
CA ASP A 24 6.37 -8.76 -0.70
C ASP A 24 6.78 -7.63 -1.64
N LEU A 25 8.07 -7.41 -1.79
CA LEU A 25 8.63 -6.33 -2.61
C LEU A 25 8.10 -6.36 -4.06
N ASP A 26 8.00 -7.54 -4.64
CA ASP A 26 7.50 -7.77 -6.01
C ASP A 26 5.99 -7.56 -6.15
N ARG A 27 5.26 -7.37 -5.07
CA ARG A 27 3.84 -6.98 -5.04
C ARG A 27 3.64 -5.51 -4.67
N VAL A 28 4.38 -5.05 -3.67
CA VAL A 28 4.30 -3.65 -3.21
C VAL A 28 4.76 -2.67 -4.29
N TRP A 29 5.83 -3.01 -4.99
CA TRP A 29 6.37 -2.14 -6.04
C TRP A 29 5.36 -1.82 -7.14
N PRO A 30 4.67 -2.81 -7.76
CA PRO A 30 3.59 -2.55 -8.72
C PRO A 30 2.44 -1.73 -8.15
N VAL A 31 2.03 -1.97 -6.90
CA VAL A 31 0.98 -1.16 -6.24
C VAL A 31 1.36 0.31 -6.23
N LEU A 32 2.57 0.62 -5.77
CA LEU A 32 3.03 2.02 -5.65
C LEU A 32 3.26 2.67 -7.01
N ILE A 33 3.79 1.93 -8.00
CA ILE A 33 3.92 2.42 -9.38
C ILE A 33 2.55 2.76 -9.97
N LEU A 34 1.58 1.86 -9.84
CA LEU A 34 0.25 2.09 -10.40
C LEU A 34 -0.48 3.22 -9.69
N ALA A 35 -0.40 3.28 -8.35
CA ALA A 35 -1.04 4.32 -7.56
C ALA A 35 -0.49 5.72 -7.91
N SER A 36 0.84 5.88 -7.93
CA SER A 36 1.47 7.16 -8.28
C SER A 36 1.21 7.55 -9.73
N THR A 37 1.26 6.60 -10.66
CA THR A 37 0.98 6.87 -12.09
C THR A 37 -0.48 7.27 -12.31
N ALA A 38 -1.44 6.60 -11.67
CA ALA A 38 -2.85 6.93 -11.77
C ALA A 38 -3.13 8.33 -11.21
N ALA A 39 -2.57 8.66 -10.04
CA ALA A 39 -2.70 9.98 -9.44
C ALA A 39 -2.07 11.07 -10.32
N ALA A 40 -0.87 10.84 -10.87
CA ALA A 40 -0.22 11.74 -11.81
C ALA A 40 -1.03 11.94 -13.11
N SER A 41 -1.86 10.94 -13.47
CA SER A 41 -2.78 11.03 -14.62
C SER A 41 -4.12 11.69 -14.28
N GLY A 42 -4.28 12.22 -13.05
CA GLY A 42 -5.46 12.96 -12.62
C GLY A 42 -6.59 12.08 -12.06
N LEU A 43 -6.33 10.83 -11.72
CA LEU A 43 -7.30 9.98 -11.03
C LEU A 43 -7.27 10.28 -9.52
N GLU A 44 -8.43 10.16 -8.87
CA GLU A 44 -8.49 10.02 -7.41
C GLU A 44 -8.15 8.57 -7.06
N VAL A 45 -7.16 8.36 -6.20
CA VAL A 45 -6.65 7.03 -5.88
C VAL A 45 -6.78 6.73 -4.39
N ASP A 46 -7.43 5.61 -4.09
CA ASP A 46 -7.56 5.03 -2.76
C ASP A 46 -6.84 3.68 -2.71
N VAL A 47 -5.92 3.52 -1.77
CA VAL A 47 -5.24 2.23 -1.54
C VAL A 47 -5.55 1.75 -0.13
N PHE A 48 -6.17 0.57 -0.03
CA PHE A 48 -6.47 -0.10 1.24
C PHE A 48 -5.37 -1.10 1.57
N PHE A 49 -4.64 -0.79 2.63
CA PHE A 49 -3.56 -1.64 3.12
C PHE A 49 -4.08 -2.58 4.19
N THR A 50 -4.08 -3.85 3.90
CA THR A 50 -4.60 -4.87 4.80
C THR A 50 -3.60 -6.01 5.00
N PHE A 51 -3.76 -6.75 6.07
CA PHE A 51 -2.92 -7.88 6.43
C PHE A 51 -1.41 -7.54 6.35
N TRP A 52 -0.60 -8.32 5.63
CA TRP A 52 0.83 -8.03 5.47
C TRP A 52 1.10 -6.69 4.77
N GLY A 53 0.23 -6.27 3.85
CA GLY A 53 0.35 -4.98 3.16
C GLY A 53 0.36 -3.77 4.10
N LEU A 54 -0.23 -3.90 5.30
CA LEU A 54 -0.19 -2.84 6.31
C LEU A 54 1.23 -2.49 6.77
N ARG A 55 2.17 -3.44 6.64
CA ARG A 55 3.60 -3.23 6.95
C ARG A 55 4.24 -2.13 6.12
N VAL A 56 3.76 -1.92 4.89
CA VAL A 56 4.28 -0.88 3.97
C VAL A 56 4.15 0.51 4.56
N LEU A 57 3.08 0.75 5.33
CA LEU A 57 2.80 2.04 5.95
C LEU A 57 3.50 2.26 7.28
N GLN A 58 4.14 1.24 7.85
CA GLN A 58 4.84 1.39 9.12
C GLN A 58 6.14 2.18 8.96
N LYS A 59 6.57 2.82 10.05
CA LYS A 59 7.89 3.45 10.13
C LYS A 59 8.99 2.41 9.97
N ASN A 60 10.09 2.80 9.33
CA ASN A 60 11.26 1.92 9.12
C ASN A 60 12.03 1.56 10.40
N GLU A 61 11.73 2.22 11.50
CA GLU A 61 12.31 1.89 12.80
C GLU A 61 11.76 0.56 13.31
N ILE A 62 12.64 -0.36 13.68
CA ILE A 62 12.23 -1.63 14.29
C ILE A 62 11.63 -1.34 15.66
N ARG A 63 10.32 -1.52 15.78
CA ARG A 63 9.57 -1.33 17.01
C ARG A 63 8.89 -2.62 17.41
N VAL A 64 8.97 -2.94 18.69
CA VAL A 64 8.19 -4.03 19.26
C VAL A 64 6.78 -3.51 19.54
N THR A 65 5.81 -3.90 18.73
CA THR A 65 4.41 -3.46 18.83
C THR A 65 3.52 -4.51 19.47
N GLY A 66 2.33 -4.10 19.87
CA GLY A 66 1.32 -4.99 20.43
C GLY A 66 1.37 -5.11 21.95
N LYS A 67 0.26 -5.62 22.51
CA LYS A 67 0.04 -5.77 23.96
C LYS A 67 0.43 -7.15 24.48
N ASN A 68 0.23 -8.20 23.69
CA ASN A 68 0.50 -9.57 24.07
C ASN A 68 1.83 -10.08 23.49
N TRP A 69 2.31 -11.21 24.03
CA TRP A 69 3.60 -11.77 23.64
C TRP A 69 3.64 -12.23 22.16
N MET A 70 2.51 -12.68 21.59
CA MET A 70 2.42 -13.13 20.20
C MET A 70 2.57 -11.94 19.23
N GLN A 71 1.89 -10.82 19.50
CA GLN A 71 2.02 -9.60 18.72
C GLN A 71 3.45 -9.04 18.77
N LYS A 72 4.06 -9.07 19.96
CA LYS A 72 5.46 -8.64 20.14
C LYS A 72 6.45 -9.55 19.40
N ALA A 73 6.26 -10.85 19.44
CA ALA A 73 7.11 -11.79 18.71
C ALA A 73 6.96 -11.61 17.20
N GLU A 74 5.74 -11.41 16.72
CA GLU A 74 5.43 -11.18 15.31
C GLU A 74 6.09 -9.89 14.79
N SER A 75 5.98 -8.77 15.53
CA SER A 75 6.61 -7.50 15.15
C SER A 75 8.15 -7.55 15.10
N LEU A 76 8.76 -8.46 15.84
CA LEU A 76 10.22 -8.65 15.84
C LEU A 76 10.69 -9.52 14.65
N VAL A 77 9.88 -10.52 14.27
CA VAL A 77 10.22 -11.44 13.17
C VAL A 77 10.01 -10.80 11.80
N ASP A 78 8.98 -9.96 11.69
CA ASP A 78 8.63 -9.28 10.44
C ASP A 78 8.46 -7.76 10.68
N PRO A 79 9.57 -7.01 10.75
CA PRO A 79 9.54 -5.57 10.96
C PRO A 79 8.91 -4.86 9.76
N GLY A 80 8.06 -3.86 10.06
CA GLY A 80 7.43 -3.03 9.04
C GLY A 80 8.35 -1.98 8.42
N GLY A 81 7.85 -1.31 7.41
CA GLY A 81 8.53 -0.24 6.69
C GLY A 81 9.05 -0.66 5.33
N THR A 82 9.16 0.31 4.42
CA THR A 82 9.57 0.07 3.03
C THR A 82 10.99 -0.46 2.88
N ASP A 83 11.87 -0.20 3.84
CA ASP A 83 13.26 -0.66 3.81
C ASP A 83 13.39 -2.16 4.10
N HIS A 84 12.41 -2.73 4.82
CA HIS A 84 12.41 -4.12 5.23
C HIS A 84 11.68 -5.07 4.26
N LEU A 85 11.11 -4.54 3.17
CA LEU A 85 10.43 -5.34 2.15
C LEU A 85 11.38 -6.36 1.52
N LYS A 86 10.92 -7.61 1.43
CA LYS A 86 11.66 -8.76 0.90
C LYS A 86 10.92 -9.31 -0.32
N LEU A 87 11.65 -9.93 -1.26
CA LEU A 87 11.00 -10.67 -2.35
C LEU A 87 10.20 -11.85 -1.80
N GLY A 88 8.97 -12.03 -2.30
CA GLY A 88 8.14 -13.18 -1.98
C GLY A 88 8.67 -14.49 -2.57
N LYS A 89 9.34 -14.40 -3.73
CA LYS A 89 10.00 -15.54 -4.38
C LYS A 89 11.50 -15.27 -4.54
N ILE A 90 12.32 -16.33 -4.60
CA ILE A 90 13.76 -16.23 -4.84
C ILE A 90 14.47 -15.37 -3.76
N HIS A 91 14.00 -15.48 -2.52
CA HIS A 91 14.55 -14.65 -1.43
C HIS A 91 16.01 -15.01 -1.08
N PHE A 92 16.40 -16.30 -1.11
CA PHE A 92 17.74 -16.83 -0.84
C PHE A 92 18.47 -16.09 0.32
N GLY A 93 17.85 -15.99 1.49
CA GLY A 93 18.45 -15.29 2.63
C GLY A 93 18.69 -13.79 2.41
N GLY A 94 17.97 -13.15 1.49
CA GLY A 94 18.08 -11.72 1.17
C GLY A 94 18.91 -11.41 -0.09
N ALA A 95 19.64 -12.35 -0.63
CA ALA A 95 20.47 -12.13 -1.82
C ALA A 95 19.63 -11.72 -3.04
N GLY A 96 18.47 -12.38 -3.26
CA GLY A 96 17.55 -12.03 -4.34
C GLY A 96 16.98 -10.61 -4.19
N THR A 97 16.60 -10.21 -2.99
CA THR A 97 16.11 -8.86 -2.72
C THR A 97 17.19 -7.81 -3.01
N LYS A 98 18.45 -8.07 -2.60
CA LYS A 98 19.57 -7.17 -2.87
C LYS A 98 19.85 -7.03 -4.36
N MET A 99 19.83 -8.16 -5.08
CA MET A 99 20.05 -8.19 -6.53
C MET A 99 18.99 -7.35 -7.27
N ILE A 100 17.72 -7.52 -6.97
CA ILE A 100 16.64 -6.74 -7.61
C ILE A 100 16.73 -5.25 -7.26
N LYS A 101 17.03 -4.89 -6.02
CA LYS A 101 17.24 -3.49 -5.63
C LYS A 101 18.44 -2.87 -6.37
N MET A 102 19.52 -3.62 -6.57
CA MET A 102 20.67 -3.15 -7.35
C MET A 102 20.31 -2.95 -8.83
N LEU A 103 19.61 -3.91 -9.43
CA LEU A 103 19.15 -3.81 -10.82
C LEU A 103 18.20 -2.63 -11.02
N ALA A 104 17.28 -2.41 -10.10
CA ALA A 104 16.38 -1.26 -10.14
C ALA A 104 17.16 0.06 -10.08
N ASN A 105 18.16 0.16 -9.21
CA ASN A 105 19.00 1.35 -9.09
C ASN A 105 19.81 1.61 -10.38
N GLU A 106 20.36 0.56 -11.00
CA GLU A 106 21.07 0.65 -12.28
C GLU A 106 20.18 1.20 -13.40
N HIS A 107 18.90 0.75 -13.42
CA HIS A 107 17.91 1.21 -14.39
C HIS A 107 17.15 2.46 -13.96
N LYS A 108 17.54 3.12 -12.87
CA LYS A 108 16.90 4.34 -12.32
C LYS A 108 15.42 4.16 -12.04
N VAL A 109 15.02 2.96 -11.63
CA VAL A 109 13.66 2.70 -11.16
C VAL A 109 13.54 3.19 -9.72
N ALA A 110 12.57 4.04 -9.44
CA ALA A 110 12.34 4.58 -8.10
C ALA A 110 12.09 3.45 -7.09
N SER A 111 12.68 3.57 -5.91
CA SER A 111 12.51 2.60 -4.81
C SER A 111 11.08 2.63 -4.27
N PRO A 112 10.63 1.59 -3.54
CA PRO A 112 9.33 1.62 -2.89
C PRO A 112 9.14 2.82 -1.95
N LYS A 113 10.19 3.25 -1.27
CA LYS A 113 10.16 4.43 -0.41
C LYS A 113 9.88 5.71 -1.21
N GLU A 114 10.65 5.95 -2.27
CA GLU A 114 10.46 7.11 -3.14
C GLU A 114 9.09 7.11 -3.80
N LEU A 115 8.59 5.94 -4.24
CA LEU A 115 7.26 5.81 -4.82
C LEU A 115 6.15 6.05 -3.79
N LEU A 116 6.34 5.64 -2.54
CA LEU A 116 5.40 5.88 -1.46
C LEU A 116 5.30 7.38 -1.14
N GLU A 117 6.44 8.06 -1.03
CA GLU A 117 6.52 9.51 -0.84
C GLU A 117 5.86 10.25 -2.02
N MET A 118 6.19 9.86 -3.25
CA MET A 118 5.59 10.42 -4.47
C MET A 118 4.07 10.20 -4.50
N ALA A 119 3.58 9.03 -4.14
CA ALA A 119 2.15 8.75 -4.07
C ALA A 119 1.43 9.65 -3.05
N GLN A 120 2.05 9.90 -1.88
CA GLN A 120 1.54 10.83 -0.88
C GLN A 120 1.49 12.27 -1.42
N ASP A 121 2.56 12.73 -2.06
CA ASP A 121 2.65 14.08 -2.63
C ASP A 121 1.62 14.30 -3.74
N LEU A 122 1.28 13.24 -4.49
CA LEU A 122 0.24 13.25 -5.52
C LEU A 122 -1.18 13.09 -4.97
N GLY A 123 -1.35 12.99 -3.65
CA GLY A 123 -2.64 12.93 -2.99
C GLY A 123 -3.30 11.55 -2.99
N VAL A 124 -2.53 10.47 -3.17
CA VAL A 124 -3.04 9.10 -2.98
C VAL A 124 -3.44 8.91 -1.52
N ARG A 125 -4.70 8.50 -1.30
CA ARG A 125 -5.22 8.21 0.04
C ARG A 125 -4.85 6.78 0.45
N MET A 126 -4.08 6.66 1.51
CA MET A 126 -3.57 5.38 2.02
C MET A 126 -4.34 4.98 3.27
N HIS A 127 -5.20 4.00 3.16
CA HIS A 127 -6.14 3.58 4.21
C HIS A 127 -5.64 2.32 4.93
N PRO A 128 -5.23 2.43 6.21
CA PRO A 128 -4.93 1.26 7.03
C PRO A 128 -6.22 0.48 7.37
N CYS A 129 -6.15 -0.84 7.31
CA CYS A 129 -7.23 -1.72 7.74
C CYS A 129 -7.31 -1.74 9.27
N GLN A 130 -8.42 -1.26 9.84
CA GLN A 130 -8.63 -1.23 11.29
C GLN A 130 -8.53 -2.63 11.92
N MET A 131 -9.17 -3.63 11.31
CA MET A 131 -9.14 -5.00 11.83
C MET A 131 -7.72 -5.56 11.87
N THR A 132 -6.89 -5.26 10.87
CA THR A 132 -5.48 -5.70 10.87
C THR A 132 -4.65 -4.95 11.91
N MET A 133 -4.92 -3.67 12.12
CA MET A 133 -4.29 -2.92 13.22
C MET A 133 -4.58 -3.57 14.57
N ASP A 134 -5.84 -3.90 14.83
CA ASP A 134 -6.25 -4.56 16.08
C ASP A 134 -5.58 -5.94 16.23
N LEU A 135 -5.49 -6.71 15.14
CA LEU A 135 -4.85 -8.02 15.12
C LEU A 135 -3.36 -7.94 15.50
N TYR A 136 -2.63 -7.00 14.90
CA TYR A 136 -1.19 -6.82 15.15
C TYR A 136 -0.87 -5.92 16.35
N GLY A 137 -1.91 -5.31 16.95
CA GLY A 137 -1.74 -4.38 18.07
C GLY A 137 -1.05 -3.07 17.68
N LEU A 138 -1.29 -2.61 16.45
CA LEU A 138 -0.74 -1.37 15.92
C LEU A 138 -1.60 -0.16 16.30
N SER A 139 -0.94 0.96 16.45
CA SER A 139 -1.53 2.26 16.68
C SER A 139 -1.19 3.23 15.53
N LYS A 140 -1.79 4.42 15.53
CA LYS A 140 -1.44 5.44 14.52
C LYS A 140 0.02 5.88 14.60
N ASP A 141 0.62 5.83 15.79
CA ASP A 141 2.01 6.26 16.01
C ASP A 141 3.04 5.32 15.37
N ASP A 142 2.61 4.12 14.98
CA ASP A 142 3.46 3.12 14.33
C ASP A 142 3.57 3.36 12.80
N PHE A 143 2.73 4.24 12.25
CA PHE A 143 2.72 4.55 10.82
C PHE A 143 3.50 5.82 10.49
N ILE A 144 3.90 5.91 9.22
CA ILE A 144 4.47 7.12 8.62
C ILE A 144 3.43 8.26 8.64
N ASP A 145 3.90 9.49 8.52
CA ASP A 145 3.02 10.65 8.40
C ASP A 145 2.23 10.61 7.07
N GLY A 146 1.09 11.29 7.01
CA GLY A 146 0.26 11.37 5.79
C GLY A 146 -0.63 10.15 5.52
N VAL A 147 -0.62 9.14 6.38
CA VAL A 147 -1.55 8.00 6.31
C VAL A 147 -2.94 8.46 6.72
N SER A 148 -3.95 8.04 5.96
CA SER A 148 -5.36 8.35 6.21
C SER A 148 -5.85 7.71 7.52
N ILE A 149 -7.03 8.12 7.98
CA ILE A 149 -7.68 7.45 9.11
C ILE A 149 -7.90 5.96 8.79
N PRO A 150 -7.72 5.06 9.77
CA PRO A 150 -8.03 3.66 9.58
C PRO A 150 -9.50 3.45 9.22
N ILE A 151 -9.77 2.54 8.29
CA ILE A 151 -11.13 2.21 7.86
C ILE A 151 -11.40 0.71 7.96
N GLY A 152 -12.68 0.36 8.01
CA GLY A 152 -13.14 -1.02 7.92
C GLY A 152 -13.30 -1.48 6.46
N ALA A 153 -13.44 -2.80 6.26
CA ALA A 153 -13.67 -3.37 4.95
C ALA A 153 -14.95 -2.85 4.28
N ALA A 154 -16.01 -2.60 5.05
CA ALA A 154 -17.27 -2.05 4.49
C ALA A 154 -17.05 -0.68 3.85
N SER A 155 -16.35 0.24 4.54
CA SER A 155 -16.05 1.57 3.99
C SER A 155 -15.19 1.48 2.73
N PHE A 156 -14.25 0.53 2.66
CA PHE A 156 -13.46 0.33 1.45
C PHE A 156 -14.32 -0.23 0.30
N ILE A 157 -15.23 -1.16 0.57
CA ILE A 157 -16.14 -1.70 -0.45
C ILE A 157 -17.02 -0.59 -1.05
N ASP A 158 -17.50 0.35 -0.23
CA ASP A 158 -18.25 1.52 -0.72
C ASP A 158 -17.40 2.38 -1.68
N MET A 159 -16.13 2.63 -1.32
CA MET A 159 -15.18 3.35 -2.20
C MET A 159 -14.91 2.58 -3.50
N ALA A 160 -14.73 1.25 -3.41
CA ALA A 160 -14.47 0.40 -4.57
C ALA A 160 -15.70 0.29 -5.50
N ALA A 161 -16.91 0.32 -4.96
CA ALA A 161 -18.14 0.30 -5.74
C ALA A 161 -18.34 1.60 -6.56
N ASP A 162 -17.79 2.73 -6.09
CA ASP A 162 -17.81 4.02 -6.80
C ASP A 162 -16.55 4.25 -7.68
N ALA A 163 -15.62 3.32 -7.70
CA ALA A 163 -14.39 3.43 -8.48
C ALA A 163 -14.57 2.90 -9.91
N ASP A 164 -13.92 3.61 -10.87
CA ASP A 164 -13.88 3.20 -12.29
C ASP A 164 -12.89 2.04 -12.51
N ILE A 165 -11.88 1.92 -11.64
CA ILE A 165 -10.86 0.88 -11.70
C ILE A 165 -10.67 0.29 -10.30
N THR A 166 -10.76 -1.03 -10.18
CA THR A 166 -10.46 -1.73 -8.94
C THR A 166 -9.39 -2.79 -9.15
N LEU A 167 -8.38 -2.81 -8.28
CA LEU A 167 -7.26 -3.77 -8.36
C LEU A 167 -7.01 -4.43 -7.00
N PHE A 168 -6.70 -5.71 -7.04
CA PHE A 168 -6.28 -6.50 -5.88
C PHE A 168 -4.86 -7.04 -6.13
N ILE A 169 -3.86 -6.56 -5.39
CA ILE A 169 -2.44 -6.90 -5.59
C ILE A 169 -1.78 -7.29 -4.28
#